data_518e0f1776f6312a2493c5c538af0e7d
#
_entry.id   518e0f1776f6312a2493c5c538af0e7d
#
_cell.length_a   1.000
_cell.length_b   1.000
_cell.length_c   1.000
_cell.angle_alpha   90.00
_cell.angle_beta   90.00
_cell.angle_gamma   90.00
#
_symmetry.space_group_name_H-M   'P 1'
#
loop_
_entity.id
_entity.type
_entity.pdbx_description
1 polymer ?
#
loop_
_entity_poly.entity_id
_entity_poly.type
_entity_poly.pdbx_seq_one_letter_code
_entity_poly.pdbx_strand_id
1 'polypeptide(L)'
;MLLDDRGADPLFQSNSVEVSGNSLSFVYKAAAEIGELGDNTAALRADLAGDVLLRRALQSPDARVALLGHTRWASVGIISEPNAHPVNSAEQELPGGATATAPAPYVVAALNGDVDNHADLRAEHSLRVATPITTDAKVIPMLMSRHLADGVAPVESFRRTVAAFEGSIAIA
;
A
#
# COMPACT_ATOMS: atom_id res chain seq x y z
N MET A 1 -22.37 0.71 6.65
CA MET A 1 -22.12 0.93 8.09
C MET A 1 -20.79 0.37 8.60
N LEU A 2 -20.38 -0.85 8.38
CA LEU A 2 -19.04 -1.32 8.82
C LEU A 2 -17.90 -0.99 7.83
N LEU A 3 -18.22 -0.66 6.61
CA LEU A 3 -17.26 -0.27 5.56
C LEU A 3 -17.18 1.26 5.39
N ASP A 4 -18.24 1.99 5.72
CA ASP A 4 -18.36 3.42 5.43
C ASP A 4 -17.30 4.26 6.16
N ASP A 5 -16.88 3.80 7.36
CA ASP A 5 -15.88 4.51 8.18
C ASP A 5 -14.43 4.04 7.90
N ARG A 6 -14.25 3.02 7.06
CA ARG A 6 -12.93 2.37 6.82
C ARG A 6 -12.52 2.32 5.36
N GLY A 7 -13.40 2.77 4.46
CA GLY A 7 -13.12 2.75 3.03
C GLY A 7 -12.26 3.91 2.57
N ALA A 8 -11.54 3.68 1.47
CA ALA A 8 -10.87 4.71 0.66
C ALA A 8 -10.00 5.71 1.43
N ASP A 9 -9.16 5.25 2.36
CA ASP A 9 -8.17 6.12 2.99
C ASP A 9 -6.97 6.33 2.05
N PRO A 10 -6.76 7.56 1.50
CA PRO A 10 -5.66 7.83 0.58
C PRO A 10 -4.27 7.70 1.22
N LEU A 11 -4.20 7.71 2.56
CA LEU A 11 -2.96 7.51 3.31
C LEU A 11 -2.70 6.04 3.65
N PHE A 12 -3.69 5.17 3.44
CA PHE A 12 -3.59 3.73 3.71
C PHE A 12 -3.08 3.44 5.13
N GLN A 13 -3.70 4.09 6.09
CA GLN A 13 -3.41 3.93 7.51
C GLN A 13 -3.99 2.64 8.07
N SER A 14 -3.66 2.34 9.32
CA SER A 14 -4.16 1.16 10.01
C SER A 14 -5.70 1.11 10.01
N ASN A 15 -6.24 -0.08 9.94
CA ASN A 15 -7.68 -0.37 9.86
C ASN A 15 -8.39 0.07 8.56
N SER A 16 -7.69 0.54 7.55
CA SER A 16 -8.28 0.79 6.23
C SER A 16 -8.71 -0.51 5.57
N VAL A 17 -9.81 -0.45 4.81
CA VAL A 17 -10.33 -1.57 4.02
C VAL A 17 -10.59 -1.10 2.60
N GLU A 18 -10.00 -1.79 1.65
CA GLU A 18 -10.25 -1.54 0.23
C GLU A 18 -11.09 -2.67 -0.37
N VAL A 19 -12.07 -2.29 -1.16
CA VAL A 19 -12.96 -3.22 -1.89
C VAL A 19 -12.65 -3.14 -3.37
N SER A 20 -12.17 -4.23 -3.95
CA SER A 20 -11.87 -4.31 -5.38
C SER A 20 -12.50 -5.57 -5.97
N GLY A 21 -13.58 -5.40 -6.72
CA GLY A 21 -14.36 -6.52 -7.27
C GLY A 21 -14.90 -7.43 -6.15
N ASN A 22 -14.45 -8.67 -6.13
CA ASN A 22 -14.80 -9.67 -5.11
C ASN A 22 -13.72 -9.83 -4.02
N SER A 23 -12.77 -8.92 -3.96
CA SER A 23 -11.66 -8.94 -3.02
C SER A 23 -11.81 -7.85 -1.96
N LEU A 24 -11.43 -8.18 -0.73
CA LEU A 24 -11.30 -7.26 0.39
C LEU A 24 -9.84 -7.23 0.83
N SER A 25 -9.24 -6.05 0.82
CA SER A 25 -7.89 -5.84 1.35
C SER A 25 -8.00 -5.14 2.69
N PHE A 26 -7.52 -5.78 3.73
CA PHE A 26 -7.41 -5.22 5.08
C PHE A 26 -5.97 -4.81 5.33
N VAL A 27 -5.75 -3.64 5.91
CA VAL A 27 -4.42 -3.21 6.32
C VAL A 27 -4.38 -2.90 7.81
N TYR A 28 -3.31 -3.35 8.44
CA TYR A 28 -3.01 -3.05 9.83
C TYR A 28 -1.58 -2.58 9.91
N LYS A 29 -1.36 -1.44 10.53
CA LYS A 29 -0.05 -0.81 10.66
C LYS A 29 0.16 -0.37 12.09
N ALA A 30 1.40 -0.45 12.55
CA ALA A 30 1.84 0.13 13.80
C ALA A 30 3.18 0.82 13.58
N ALA A 31 3.28 2.07 13.94
CA ALA A 31 4.45 2.90 13.78
C ALA A 31 4.69 3.69 15.06
N ALA A 32 5.24 3.04 16.09
CA ALA A 32 5.69 3.74 17.29
C ALA A 32 7.08 4.34 17.05
N GLU A 33 7.23 5.64 17.31
CA GLU A 33 8.52 6.33 17.17
C GLU A 33 9.54 5.82 18.20
N ILE A 34 9.09 5.57 19.40
CA ILE A 34 9.90 5.02 20.50
C ILE A 34 9.00 4.07 21.27
N GLY A 35 9.24 2.78 21.18
CA GLY A 35 8.53 1.75 21.89
C GLY A 35 9.46 0.65 22.35
N GLU A 36 9.00 -0.16 23.28
CA GLU A 36 9.70 -1.37 23.65
C GLU A 36 9.66 -2.39 22.50
N LEU A 37 10.65 -3.26 22.45
CA LEU A 37 10.72 -4.32 21.45
C LEU A 37 9.48 -5.22 21.53
N GLY A 38 8.68 -5.26 20.47
CA GLY A 38 7.47 -6.08 20.41
C GLY A 38 6.14 -5.33 20.57
N ASP A 39 6.14 -4.06 21.01
CA ASP A 39 4.91 -3.27 21.17
C ASP A 39 4.11 -3.16 19.89
N ASN A 40 4.75 -2.86 18.76
CA ASN A 40 4.09 -2.82 17.46
C ASN A 40 3.44 -4.16 17.09
N THR A 41 4.10 -5.28 17.43
CA THR A 41 3.56 -6.62 17.18
C THR A 41 2.34 -6.90 18.06
N ALA A 42 2.36 -6.46 19.31
CA ALA A 42 1.22 -6.61 20.22
C ALA A 42 0.03 -5.79 19.76
N ALA A 43 0.25 -4.54 19.31
CA ALA A 43 -0.76 -3.67 18.73
C ALA A 43 -1.41 -4.31 17.49
N LEU A 44 -0.61 -4.75 16.51
CA LEU A 44 -1.10 -5.42 15.31
C LEU A 44 -1.93 -6.67 15.62
N ARG A 45 -1.51 -7.47 16.59
CA ARG A 45 -2.28 -8.66 17.03
C ARG A 45 -3.61 -8.29 17.66
N ALA A 46 -3.64 -7.22 18.45
CA ALA A 46 -4.86 -6.72 19.08
C ALA A 46 -5.85 -6.23 18.03
N ASP A 47 -5.40 -5.44 17.05
CA ASP A 47 -6.22 -4.93 15.95
C ASP A 47 -6.81 -6.08 15.12
N LEU A 48 -5.99 -7.04 14.69
CA LEU A 48 -6.43 -8.21 13.95
C LEU A 48 -7.47 -9.04 14.74
N ALA A 49 -7.23 -9.27 16.03
CA ALA A 49 -8.14 -10.04 16.87
C ALA A 49 -9.46 -9.32 17.15
N GLY A 50 -9.42 -7.97 17.21
CA GLY A 50 -10.58 -7.12 17.45
C GLY A 50 -11.46 -6.91 16.22
N ASP A 51 -10.94 -7.12 15.01
CA ASP A 51 -11.66 -6.78 13.78
C ASP A 51 -12.81 -7.75 13.46
N VAL A 52 -14.03 -7.24 13.65
CA VAL A 52 -15.27 -8.01 13.38
C VAL A 52 -15.49 -8.21 11.89
N LEU A 53 -15.10 -7.23 11.04
CA LEU A 53 -15.30 -7.33 9.59
C LEU A 53 -14.36 -8.36 8.98
N LEU A 54 -13.08 -8.35 9.36
CA LEU A 54 -12.11 -9.37 8.97
C LEU A 54 -12.59 -10.77 9.38
N ARG A 55 -13.04 -10.90 10.63
CA ARG A 55 -13.55 -12.19 11.12
C ARG A 55 -14.74 -12.69 10.30
N ARG A 56 -15.66 -11.81 9.92
CA ARG A 56 -16.80 -12.17 9.04
C ARG A 56 -16.32 -12.55 7.64
N ALA A 57 -15.38 -11.84 7.06
CA ALA A 57 -14.82 -12.17 5.76
C ALA A 57 -14.17 -13.57 5.76
N LEU A 58 -13.43 -13.89 6.82
CA LEU A 58 -12.76 -15.19 6.98
C LEU A 58 -13.74 -16.37 7.23
N GLN A 59 -14.96 -16.09 7.66
CA GLN A 59 -16.01 -17.12 7.85
C GLN A 59 -16.68 -17.56 6.55
N SER A 60 -16.45 -16.85 5.43
CA SER A 60 -16.98 -17.31 4.14
C SER A 60 -16.35 -18.64 3.75
N PRO A 61 -17.15 -19.66 3.35
CA PRO A 61 -16.62 -20.95 2.95
C PRO A 61 -15.72 -20.88 1.71
N ASP A 62 -15.89 -19.85 0.88
CA ASP A 62 -15.13 -19.63 -0.34
C ASP A 62 -13.96 -18.66 -0.15
N ALA A 63 -13.72 -18.20 1.08
CA ALA A 63 -12.66 -17.24 1.35
C ALA A 63 -11.29 -17.83 1.02
N ARG A 64 -10.53 -17.10 0.20
CA ARG A 64 -9.11 -17.35 -0.03
C ARG A 64 -8.32 -16.18 0.56
N VAL A 65 -7.25 -16.48 1.26
CA VAL A 65 -6.47 -15.49 1.99
C VAL A 65 -5.05 -15.45 1.46
N ALA A 66 -4.59 -14.25 1.14
CA ALA A 66 -3.18 -13.95 0.98
C ALA A 66 -2.76 -12.97 2.09
N LEU A 67 -1.61 -13.20 2.68
CA LEU A 67 -1.07 -12.35 3.75
C LEU A 67 0.27 -11.78 3.32
N LEU A 68 0.39 -10.44 3.35
CA LEU A 68 1.65 -9.75 3.19
C LEU A 68 2.01 -9.12 4.54
N GLY A 69 3.11 -9.56 5.14
CA GLY A 69 3.63 -9.03 6.40
C GLY A 69 5.02 -8.44 6.20
N HIS A 70 5.29 -7.30 6.84
CA HIS A 70 6.55 -6.60 6.74
C HIS A 70 6.94 -5.93 8.06
N THR A 71 8.22 -6.00 8.40
CA THR A 71 8.84 -5.17 9.44
C THR A 71 9.84 -4.24 8.76
N ARG A 72 9.74 -2.94 9.02
CA ARG A 72 10.57 -1.93 8.36
C ARG A 72 11.59 -1.35 9.32
N TRP A 73 12.83 -1.26 8.86
CA TRP A 73 13.81 -0.32 9.39
C TRP A 73 13.79 0.92 8.46
N ALA A 74 13.37 2.07 8.98
CA ALA A 74 13.20 3.26 8.14
C ALA A 74 14.56 3.83 7.73
N SER A 75 14.93 3.68 6.46
CA SER A 75 16.07 4.36 5.82
C SER A 75 15.61 5.65 5.14
N VAL A 76 14.45 5.64 4.48
CA VAL A 76 13.86 6.77 3.77
C VAL A 76 12.45 7.05 4.29
N GLY A 77 12.16 8.32 4.57
CA GLY A 77 10.87 8.78 5.07
C GLY A 77 10.75 8.76 6.60
N ILE A 78 9.74 9.46 7.11
CA ILE A 78 9.46 9.55 8.54
C ILE A 78 8.81 8.26 9.06
N ILE A 79 8.99 7.98 10.35
CA ILE A 79 8.30 6.88 11.03
C ILE A 79 6.85 7.30 11.27
N SER A 80 5.93 6.73 10.50
CA SER A 80 4.49 6.98 10.61
C SER A 80 3.72 5.88 9.91
N GLU A 81 2.43 5.72 10.22
CA GLU A 81 1.59 4.71 9.57
C GLU A 81 1.51 4.88 8.05
N PRO A 82 1.34 6.09 7.46
CA PRO A 82 1.35 6.25 6.01
C PRO A 82 2.62 5.76 5.33
N ASN A 83 3.76 5.81 6.04
CA ASN A 83 5.06 5.37 5.55
C ASN A 83 5.41 3.92 5.92
N ALA A 84 4.66 3.30 6.82
CA ALA A 84 4.82 1.88 7.14
C ALA A 84 4.32 1.00 5.99
N HIS A 85 5.01 -0.11 5.74
CA HIS A 85 4.57 -1.08 4.73
C HIS A 85 3.44 -1.98 5.25
N PRO A 86 2.61 -2.46 4.33
CA PRO A 86 2.64 -2.24 2.88
C PRO A 86 2.15 -0.84 2.48
N VAL A 87 2.50 -0.41 1.26
CA VAL A 87 1.97 0.80 0.62
C VAL A 87 1.07 0.42 -0.56
N ASN A 88 0.11 1.28 -0.92
CA ASN A 88 -0.84 1.02 -1.99
C ASN A 88 -0.60 1.88 -3.23
N SER A 89 -1.35 1.60 -4.31
CA SER A 89 -1.28 2.35 -5.57
C SER A 89 -2.12 3.63 -5.60
N ALA A 90 -2.91 3.93 -4.56
CA ALA A 90 -3.77 5.11 -4.56
C ALA A 90 -2.97 6.40 -4.78
N GLU A 91 -3.45 7.24 -5.69
CA GLU A 91 -2.92 8.57 -5.97
C GLU A 91 -3.83 9.65 -5.38
N GLN A 92 -3.24 10.78 -5.02
CA GLN A 92 -4.02 11.94 -4.57
C GLN A 92 -4.90 12.47 -5.72
N GLU A 93 -6.15 12.77 -5.41
CA GLU A 93 -7.06 13.38 -6.39
C GLU A 93 -6.61 14.80 -6.77
N LEU A 94 -6.85 15.17 -8.01
CA LEU A 94 -6.60 16.53 -8.47
C LEU A 94 -7.66 17.49 -7.89
N PRO A 95 -7.28 18.70 -7.49
CA PRO A 95 -8.24 19.73 -7.15
C PRO A 95 -9.20 19.96 -8.33
N GLY A 96 -10.50 19.82 -8.10
CA GLY A 96 -11.53 19.99 -9.14
C GLY A 96 -12.12 18.70 -9.68
N GLY A 97 -11.78 17.53 -9.10
CA GLY A 97 -12.51 16.29 -9.36
C GLY A 97 -12.44 15.76 -10.80
N ALA A 98 -11.35 16.07 -11.52
CA ALA A 98 -11.07 15.38 -12.78
C ALA A 98 -10.78 13.91 -12.45
N THR A 99 -11.82 13.10 -12.47
CA THR A 99 -11.72 11.65 -12.31
C THR A 99 -10.79 11.12 -13.40
N ALA A 100 -9.73 10.47 -12.96
CA ALA A 100 -8.92 9.67 -13.87
C ALA A 100 -9.83 8.71 -14.62
N THR A 101 -9.61 8.59 -15.91
CA THR A 101 -10.16 7.54 -16.77
C THR A 101 -10.05 6.20 -16.06
N ALA A 102 -11.14 5.49 -15.91
CA ALA A 102 -11.31 4.14 -15.31
C ALA A 102 -10.50 3.86 -14.02
N PRO A 103 -11.07 3.23 -13.02
CA PRO A 103 -10.31 2.92 -11.79
C PRO A 103 -9.10 2.04 -12.15
N ALA A 104 -7.91 2.56 -11.90
CA ALA A 104 -6.68 1.81 -12.08
C ALA A 104 -6.66 0.60 -11.14
N PRO A 105 -6.12 -0.55 -11.56
CA PRO A 105 -6.04 -1.74 -10.73
C PRO A 105 -5.35 -1.44 -9.39
N TYR A 106 -5.98 -1.89 -8.30
CA TYR A 106 -5.45 -1.72 -6.97
C TYR A 106 -4.25 -2.63 -6.73
N VAL A 107 -3.14 -2.07 -6.33
CA VAL A 107 -1.89 -2.77 -6.06
C VAL A 107 -1.39 -2.40 -4.66
N VAL A 108 -0.86 -3.39 -3.96
CA VAL A 108 -0.21 -3.24 -2.66
C VAL A 108 1.18 -3.83 -2.75
N ALA A 109 2.17 -3.16 -2.17
CA ALA A 109 3.55 -3.61 -2.20
C ALA A 109 4.28 -3.34 -0.89
N ALA A 110 5.28 -4.18 -0.61
CA ALA A 110 6.27 -3.96 0.43
C ALA A 110 7.68 -4.01 -0.17
N LEU A 111 8.57 -3.19 0.36
CA LEU A 111 9.96 -3.09 -0.06
C LEU A 111 10.89 -3.40 1.11
N ASN A 112 11.85 -4.26 0.90
CA ASN A 112 13.05 -4.35 1.71
C ASN A 112 14.24 -3.87 0.87
N GLY A 113 14.76 -2.71 1.20
CA GLY A 113 15.78 -2.01 0.42
C GLY A 113 15.41 -0.56 0.15
N ASP A 114 16.02 0.04 -0.87
CA ASP A 114 15.83 1.43 -1.23
C ASP A 114 15.68 1.57 -2.76
N VAL A 115 14.75 2.45 -3.19
CA VAL A 115 14.63 2.91 -4.58
C VAL A 115 15.29 4.28 -4.67
N ASP A 116 16.56 4.33 -5.03
CA ASP A 116 17.39 5.54 -4.98
C ASP A 116 16.87 6.65 -5.91
N ASN A 117 16.35 6.27 -7.07
CA ASN A 117 15.81 7.19 -8.07
C ASN A 117 14.31 7.48 -7.91
N HIS A 118 13.71 7.21 -6.74
CA HIS A 118 12.26 7.38 -6.51
C HIS A 118 11.74 8.80 -6.80
N ALA A 119 12.55 9.83 -6.53
CA ALA A 119 12.17 11.22 -6.77
C ALA A 119 12.07 11.52 -8.28
N ASP A 120 13.02 11.02 -9.07
CA ASP A 120 13.03 11.17 -10.53
C ASP A 120 11.85 10.43 -11.16
N LEU A 121 11.57 9.21 -10.72
CA LEU A 121 10.41 8.43 -11.16
C LEU A 121 9.08 9.13 -10.84
N ARG A 122 8.97 9.75 -9.65
CA ARG A 122 7.79 10.56 -9.31
C ARG A 122 7.60 11.73 -10.26
N ALA A 123 8.67 12.43 -10.62
CA ALA A 123 8.62 13.55 -11.54
C ALA A 123 8.32 13.10 -12.98
N GLU A 124 9.06 12.13 -13.50
CA GLU A 124 8.94 11.60 -14.86
C GLU A 124 7.52 11.08 -15.14
N HIS A 125 6.99 10.29 -14.23
CA HIS A 125 5.66 9.72 -14.36
C HIS A 125 4.54 10.60 -13.78
N SER A 126 4.85 11.81 -13.27
CA SER A 126 3.86 12.70 -12.65
C SER A 126 3.00 11.98 -11.59
N LEU A 127 3.64 11.20 -10.69
CA LEU A 127 2.94 10.45 -9.66
C LEU A 127 2.44 11.38 -8.55
N ARG A 128 1.15 11.33 -8.25
CA ARG A 128 0.51 12.20 -7.26
C ARG A 128 0.51 11.54 -5.88
N VAL A 129 1.63 11.60 -5.20
CA VAL A 129 1.80 11.06 -3.85
C VAL A 129 1.31 12.07 -2.82
N ALA A 130 0.45 11.64 -1.88
CA ALA A 130 -0.01 12.48 -0.79
C ALA A 130 1.16 12.95 0.09
N THR A 131 1.13 14.22 0.52
CA THR A 131 2.23 14.88 1.23
C THR A 131 2.77 14.10 2.45
N PRO A 132 1.94 13.45 3.30
CA PRO A 132 2.45 12.68 4.43
C PRO A 132 3.23 11.43 4.04
N ILE A 133 3.10 10.96 2.78
CA ILE A 133 3.79 9.76 2.30
C ILE A 133 5.12 10.18 1.70
N THR A 134 6.20 9.87 2.40
CA THR A 134 7.58 10.22 2.05
C THR A 134 8.46 9.02 1.74
N THR A 135 7.96 7.80 1.95
CA THR A 135 8.70 6.57 1.63
C THR A 135 8.91 6.40 0.13
N ASP A 136 10.10 5.99 -0.25
CA ASP A 136 10.50 5.63 -1.62
C ASP A 136 9.68 4.46 -2.17
N ALA A 137 9.29 3.52 -1.34
CA ALA A 137 8.50 2.35 -1.72
C ALA A 137 7.17 2.69 -2.42
N LYS A 138 6.63 3.90 -2.22
CA LYS A 138 5.33 4.31 -2.78
C LYS A 138 5.30 4.29 -4.30
N VAL A 139 6.44 4.49 -4.97
CA VAL A 139 6.50 4.46 -6.45
C VAL A 139 6.21 3.06 -7.02
N ILE A 140 6.47 1.99 -6.25
CA ILE A 140 6.34 0.60 -6.70
C ILE A 140 4.89 0.28 -7.10
N PRO A 141 3.91 0.32 -6.17
CA PRO A 141 2.53 -0.02 -6.51
C PRO A 141 1.90 0.98 -7.47
N MET A 142 2.32 2.26 -7.45
CA MET A 142 1.79 3.27 -8.35
C MET A 142 2.17 3.00 -9.81
N LEU A 143 3.44 2.74 -10.11
CA LEU A 143 3.91 2.39 -11.46
C LEU A 143 3.32 1.07 -11.93
N MET A 144 3.27 0.06 -11.05
CA MET A 144 2.66 -1.22 -11.34
C MET A 144 1.19 -1.06 -11.74
N SER A 145 0.42 -0.28 -10.97
CA SER A 145 -0.99 0.00 -11.25
C SER A 145 -1.21 0.69 -12.60
N ARG A 146 -0.35 1.65 -12.95
CA ARG A 146 -0.43 2.33 -14.24
C ARG A 146 -0.16 1.41 -15.42
N HIS A 147 0.88 0.58 -15.35
CA HIS A 147 1.13 -0.43 -16.38
C HIS A 147 -0.04 -1.40 -16.56
N LEU A 148 -0.66 -1.83 -15.45
CA LEU A 148 -1.84 -2.67 -15.49
C LEU A 148 -3.05 -1.93 -16.13
N ALA A 149 -3.23 -0.65 -15.82
CA ALA A 149 -4.29 0.18 -16.41
C ALA A 149 -4.11 0.36 -17.93
N ASP A 150 -2.85 0.39 -18.40
CA ASP A 150 -2.50 0.40 -19.82
C ASP A 150 -2.67 -0.97 -20.51
N GLY A 151 -3.20 -1.96 -19.80
CA GLY A 151 -3.46 -3.31 -20.33
C GLY A 151 -2.23 -4.22 -20.39
N VAL A 152 -1.12 -3.83 -19.77
CA VAL A 152 0.07 -4.67 -19.70
C VAL A 152 -0.19 -5.86 -18.75
N ALA A 153 0.19 -7.06 -19.15
CA ALA A 153 0.03 -8.26 -18.32
C ALA A 153 0.81 -8.15 -16.99
N PRO A 154 0.30 -8.73 -15.86
CA PRO A 154 0.87 -8.51 -14.53
C PRO A 154 2.37 -8.78 -14.40
N VAL A 155 2.85 -9.88 -14.97
CA VAL A 155 4.28 -10.24 -14.91
C VAL A 155 5.13 -9.22 -15.67
N GLU A 156 4.67 -8.77 -16.82
CA GLU A 156 5.37 -7.78 -17.62
C GLU A 156 5.29 -6.38 -16.98
N SER A 157 4.16 -6.03 -16.38
CA SER A 157 4.02 -4.81 -15.58
C SER A 157 5.04 -4.76 -14.45
N PHE A 158 5.19 -5.87 -13.71
CA PHE A 158 6.20 -5.98 -12.67
C PHE A 158 7.62 -5.84 -13.22
N ARG A 159 7.96 -6.54 -14.32
CA ARG A 159 9.28 -6.44 -14.95
C ARG A 159 9.61 -5.01 -15.38
N ARG A 160 8.66 -4.29 -15.99
CA ARG A 160 8.85 -2.88 -16.40
C ARG A 160 9.06 -1.98 -15.19
N THR A 161 8.26 -2.17 -14.15
CA THR A 161 8.37 -1.40 -12.92
C THR A 161 9.75 -1.59 -12.29
N VAL A 162 10.21 -2.83 -12.12
CA VAL A 162 11.52 -3.11 -11.51
C VAL A 162 12.68 -2.65 -12.39
N ALA A 163 12.55 -2.75 -13.72
CA ALA A 163 13.61 -2.32 -14.66
C ALA A 163 13.87 -0.81 -14.63
N ALA A 164 12.93 -0.01 -14.11
CA ALA A 164 13.08 1.43 -13.96
C ALA A 164 13.79 1.85 -12.65
N PHE A 165 14.02 0.91 -11.74
CA PHE A 165 14.56 1.22 -10.41
C PHE A 165 16.08 1.19 -10.38
N GLU A 166 16.65 2.14 -9.66
CA GLU A 166 18.03 2.15 -9.21
C GLU A 166 18.04 1.90 -7.70
N GLY A 167 18.98 1.09 -7.21
CA GLY A 167 19.12 0.79 -5.79
C GLY A 167 19.19 -0.70 -5.48
N SER A 168 18.97 -1.03 -4.21
CA SER A 168 18.97 -2.41 -3.71
C SER A 168 17.55 -2.79 -3.30
N ILE A 169 16.93 -3.72 -4.01
CA ILE A 169 15.50 -3.97 -3.89
C ILE A 169 15.15 -5.45 -3.70
N ALA A 170 14.29 -5.74 -2.72
CA ALA A 170 13.52 -6.97 -2.64
C ALA A 170 12.05 -6.58 -2.41
N ILE A 171 11.16 -6.99 -3.32
CA ILE A 171 9.77 -6.53 -3.39
C ILE A 171 8.83 -7.72 -3.22
N ALA A 172 7.75 -7.49 -2.46
CA ALA A 172 6.59 -8.36 -2.39
C ALA A 172 5.30 -7.57 -2.65
#